data_99413149563a15cd30f713e3a053928d
#
_entry.id   99413149563a15cd30f713e3a053928d
#
_cell.length_a   1.000
_cell.length_b   1.000
_cell.length_c   1.000
_cell.angle_alpha   90.00
_cell.angle_beta   90.00
_cell.angle_gamma   90.00
#
_symmetry.space_group_name_H-M   'P 1'
#
loop_
_entity.id
_entity.type
_entity.pdbx_description
1 polymer ?
#
loop_
_entity_poly.entity_id
_entity_poly.type
_entity_poly.pdbx_seq_one_letter_code
_entity_poly.pdbx_strand_id
1 'polypeptide(L)'
;AAGDVKMIIRPEQYTMADMFKSAGYATAAIGKWHLGLGDKTGGQDWNAPLPAALGDLGFDYHYIMAATADRVPCVFIENGKVANYDPSDPIEVSYTKNFPGEPTGKDNPELLYNLHPSNGHDMSIVNGISRIGFMKGGGKALWKDENIADSITPFMPSTLSNSIKTSLSLCILQPMMYTFLVFPMTASVERILWDYAETQSPNSTGR
;
A
#
# COMPACT_ATOMS: atom_id res chain seq x y z
N ALA A 1 -0.63 8.92 -9.31
CA ALA A 1 -2.02 8.57 -9.61
C ALA A 1 -2.89 8.81 -8.39
N ALA A 2 -4.19 9.07 -8.56
CA ALA A 2 -5.16 9.06 -7.46
C ALA A 2 -5.34 7.65 -6.93
N GLY A 3 -5.83 7.49 -5.68
CA GLY A 3 -6.04 6.17 -5.09
C GLY A 3 -7.16 5.36 -5.73
N ASP A 4 -8.05 6.02 -6.44
CA ASP A 4 -9.21 5.45 -7.14
C ASP A 4 -9.01 5.27 -8.66
N VAL A 5 -7.79 5.36 -9.15
CA VAL A 5 -7.48 5.12 -10.57
C VAL A 5 -7.55 3.62 -10.86
N LYS A 6 -8.14 3.27 -12.01
CA LYS A 6 -8.12 1.88 -12.50
C LYS A 6 -6.70 1.36 -12.64
N MET A 7 -6.52 0.06 -12.58
CA MET A 7 -5.22 -0.59 -12.75
C MET A 7 -4.59 -0.18 -14.08
N ILE A 8 -3.36 0.33 -14.01
CA ILE A 8 -2.60 0.83 -15.18
C ILE A 8 -1.99 -0.35 -15.93
N ILE A 9 -1.50 -1.35 -15.21
CA ILE A 9 -0.97 -2.59 -15.78
C ILE A 9 -2.18 -3.45 -16.16
N ARG A 10 -2.28 -3.84 -17.41
CA ARG A 10 -3.38 -4.68 -17.88
C ARG A 10 -3.15 -6.12 -17.46
N PRO A 11 -4.20 -6.84 -16.98
CA PRO A 11 -4.08 -8.24 -16.57
C PRO A 11 -3.50 -9.20 -17.63
N GLU A 12 -3.67 -8.85 -18.92
CA GLU A 12 -3.15 -9.68 -20.02
C GLU A 12 -1.64 -9.48 -20.27
N GLN A 13 -1.02 -8.50 -19.62
CA GLN A 13 0.41 -8.26 -19.75
C GLN A 13 1.19 -9.28 -18.91
N TYR A 14 2.13 -9.96 -19.56
CA TYR A 14 3.07 -10.84 -18.87
C TYR A 14 4.01 -10.00 -18.02
N THR A 15 3.93 -10.17 -16.72
CA THR A 15 4.67 -9.38 -15.74
C THR A 15 5.92 -10.10 -15.24
N MET A 16 6.75 -9.39 -14.49
CA MET A 16 7.86 -9.99 -13.77
C MET A 16 7.36 -11.00 -12.71
N ALA A 17 6.22 -10.74 -12.06
CA ALA A 17 5.62 -11.67 -11.12
C ALA A 17 5.21 -12.97 -11.80
N ASP A 18 4.58 -12.92 -12.99
CA ASP A 18 4.25 -14.11 -13.80
C ASP A 18 5.50 -14.89 -14.18
N MET A 19 6.57 -14.20 -14.57
CA MET A 19 7.83 -14.82 -14.90
C MET A 19 8.40 -15.62 -13.73
N PHE A 20 8.45 -15.04 -12.55
CA PHE A 20 8.94 -15.71 -11.35
C PHE A 20 8.01 -16.84 -10.90
N LYS A 21 6.71 -16.62 -10.98
CA LYS A 21 5.72 -17.66 -10.66
C LYS A 21 5.85 -18.85 -11.60
N SER A 22 6.06 -18.65 -12.89
CA SER A 22 6.29 -19.72 -13.86
C SER A 22 7.58 -20.50 -13.60
N ALA A 23 8.55 -19.88 -12.94
CA ALA A 23 9.80 -20.51 -12.50
C ALA A 23 9.69 -21.16 -11.09
N GLY A 24 8.49 -21.25 -10.52
CA GLY A 24 8.23 -21.91 -9.23
C GLY A 24 8.47 -21.04 -8.00
N TYR A 25 8.56 -19.71 -8.17
CA TYR A 25 8.67 -18.79 -7.04
C TYR A 25 7.28 -18.44 -6.50
N ALA A 26 7.18 -18.28 -5.18
CA ALA A 26 6.08 -17.55 -4.58
C ALA A 26 6.32 -16.05 -4.77
N THR A 27 5.26 -15.29 -5.06
CA THR A 27 5.34 -13.87 -5.39
C THR A 27 4.50 -13.02 -4.45
N ALA A 28 5.06 -11.93 -3.95
CA ALA A 28 4.33 -11.02 -3.07
C ALA A 28 4.62 -9.55 -3.38
N ALA A 29 3.61 -8.68 -3.19
CA ALA A 29 3.76 -7.23 -3.22
C ALA A 29 3.35 -6.63 -1.88
N ILE A 30 4.24 -5.88 -1.23
CA ILE A 30 4.03 -5.33 0.11
C ILE A 30 4.42 -3.85 0.12
N GLY A 31 3.56 -2.99 0.68
CA GLY A 31 3.82 -1.56 0.81
C GLY A 31 3.05 -0.69 -0.19
N LYS A 32 3.65 0.38 -0.73
CA LYS A 32 2.99 1.31 -1.63
C LYS A 32 2.83 0.72 -3.04
N TRP A 33 1.61 0.70 -3.57
CA TRP A 33 1.34 0.27 -4.94
C TRP A 33 1.39 1.42 -5.96
N HIS A 34 0.47 2.34 -5.90
CA HIS A 34 0.38 3.57 -6.70
C HIS A 34 0.24 3.36 -8.23
N LEU A 35 -0.14 2.17 -8.67
CA LEU A 35 -0.34 1.81 -10.09
C LEU A 35 -1.81 1.52 -10.42
N GLY A 36 -2.72 2.01 -9.56
CA GLY A 36 -4.16 1.82 -9.72
C GLY A 36 -4.64 0.43 -9.34
N LEU A 37 -5.92 0.32 -9.08
CA LEU A 37 -6.63 -0.90 -8.69
C LEU A 37 -8.04 -0.86 -9.29
N GLY A 38 -8.61 -2.04 -9.49
CA GLY A 38 -9.93 -2.15 -10.09
C GLY A 38 -9.91 -1.91 -11.61
N ASP A 39 -11.05 -2.06 -12.23
CA ASP A 39 -11.25 -2.01 -13.67
C ASP A 39 -11.71 -0.64 -14.18
N LYS A 40 -12.13 0.26 -13.27
CA LYS A 40 -12.72 1.55 -13.61
C LYS A 40 -12.27 2.65 -12.64
N THR A 41 -11.78 3.76 -13.18
CA THR A 41 -11.41 4.95 -12.38
C THR A 41 -12.65 5.56 -11.71
N GLY A 42 -12.57 5.79 -10.41
CA GLY A 42 -13.66 6.35 -9.60
C GLY A 42 -14.85 5.41 -9.42
N GLY A 43 -14.69 4.13 -9.73
CA GLY A 43 -15.73 3.12 -9.63
C GLY A 43 -15.40 1.95 -8.72
N GLN A 44 -14.35 2.05 -7.93
CA GLN A 44 -13.97 1.00 -6.99
C GLN A 44 -14.97 0.92 -5.85
N ASP A 45 -15.53 -0.27 -5.64
CA ASP A 45 -16.26 -0.59 -4.41
C ASP A 45 -15.27 -1.11 -3.36
N TRP A 46 -14.90 -0.22 -2.44
CA TRP A 46 -13.98 -0.53 -1.35
C TRP A 46 -14.56 -1.46 -0.28
N ASN A 47 -15.86 -1.76 -0.38
CA ASN A 47 -16.59 -2.60 0.56
C ASN A 47 -16.71 -4.06 0.06
N ALA A 48 -16.22 -4.33 -1.13
CA ALA A 48 -16.22 -5.64 -1.78
C ALA A 48 -14.82 -5.99 -2.31
N PRO A 49 -14.58 -7.24 -2.71
CA PRO A 49 -13.36 -7.59 -3.42
C PRO A 49 -13.22 -6.77 -4.72
N LEU A 50 -12.07 -6.17 -4.92
CA LEU A 50 -11.77 -5.39 -6.13
C LEU A 50 -11.71 -6.31 -7.36
N PRO A 51 -12.37 -5.95 -8.47
CA PRO A 51 -12.47 -6.79 -9.67
C PRO A 51 -11.14 -6.98 -10.40
N ALA A 52 -10.19 -6.08 -10.18
CA ALA A 52 -8.83 -6.19 -10.69
C ALA A 52 -7.85 -5.80 -9.59
N ALA A 53 -7.00 -6.74 -9.24
CA ALA A 53 -6.02 -6.60 -8.17
C ALA A 53 -4.68 -7.24 -8.56
N LEU A 54 -3.71 -7.22 -7.66
CA LEU A 54 -2.36 -7.69 -7.96
C LEU A 54 -2.29 -9.20 -8.21
N GLY A 55 -3.28 -9.98 -7.75
CA GLY A 55 -3.40 -11.40 -8.12
C GLY A 55 -3.49 -11.64 -9.61
N ASP A 56 -4.14 -10.72 -10.34
CA ASP A 56 -4.26 -10.77 -11.81
C ASP A 56 -2.94 -10.41 -12.53
N LEU A 57 -1.96 -9.92 -11.78
CA LEU A 57 -0.62 -9.57 -12.26
C LEU A 57 0.44 -10.61 -11.84
N GLY A 58 0.01 -11.79 -11.37
CA GLY A 58 0.91 -12.87 -10.99
C GLY A 58 1.38 -12.85 -9.54
N PHE A 59 0.91 -11.94 -8.69
CA PHE A 59 1.24 -11.95 -7.27
C PHE A 59 0.36 -12.94 -6.49
N ASP A 60 0.98 -13.88 -5.77
CA ASP A 60 0.26 -14.84 -4.92
C ASP A 60 -0.27 -14.20 -3.64
N TYR A 61 0.40 -13.15 -3.17
CA TYR A 61 0.00 -12.38 -1.99
C TYR A 61 0.25 -10.89 -2.21
N HIS A 62 -0.61 -10.05 -1.64
CA HIS A 62 -0.30 -8.62 -1.53
C HIS A 62 -0.92 -7.99 -0.27
N TYR A 63 -0.16 -7.09 0.35
CA TYR A 63 -0.59 -6.22 1.44
C TYR A 63 -0.08 -4.80 1.14
N ILE A 64 -0.96 -3.95 0.64
CA ILE A 64 -0.58 -2.71 0.00
C ILE A 64 -1.42 -1.51 0.43
N MET A 65 -0.85 -0.32 0.26
CA MET A 65 -1.59 0.93 0.15
C MET A 65 -1.93 1.18 -1.33
N ALA A 66 -3.17 1.57 -1.63
CA ALA A 66 -3.63 1.81 -3.00
C ALA A 66 -2.80 2.87 -3.73
N ALA A 67 -2.41 3.92 -3.00
CA ALA A 67 -1.57 5.01 -3.48
C ALA A 67 -0.48 5.35 -2.45
N THR A 68 -0.20 6.63 -2.24
CA THR A 68 0.70 7.16 -1.22
C THR A 68 -0.06 7.48 0.07
N ALA A 69 0.64 7.61 1.20
CA ALA A 69 0.02 7.87 2.50
C ALA A 69 -0.76 9.20 2.55
N ASP A 70 -0.40 10.16 1.71
CA ASP A 70 -1.08 11.44 1.58
C ASP A 70 -2.43 11.38 0.83
N ARG A 71 -2.84 10.20 0.32
CA ARG A 71 -4.05 10.02 -0.52
C ARG A 71 -5.05 9.06 0.10
N VAL A 72 -6.32 9.32 -0.20
CA VAL A 72 -7.39 8.37 0.13
C VAL A 72 -7.46 7.22 -0.92
N PRO A 73 -7.95 6.03 -0.55
CA PRO A 73 -8.36 5.62 0.79
C PRO A 73 -7.18 5.37 1.71
N CYS A 74 -7.32 5.76 2.98
CA CYS A 74 -6.30 5.58 4.00
C CYS A 74 -6.41 4.19 4.67
N VAL A 75 -6.43 3.14 3.85
CA VAL A 75 -6.60 1.74 4.27
C VAL A 75 -5.59 0.82 3.58
N PHE A 76 -5.21 -0.26 4.25
CA PHE A 76 -4.47 -1.33 3.60
C PHE A 76 -5.42 -2.25 2.81
N ILE A 77 -4.90 -2.82 1.75
CA ILE A 77 -5.59 -3.78 0.89
C ILE A 77 -4.81 -5.08 0.92
N GLU A 78 -5.47 -6.13 1.37
CA GLU A 78 -4.93 -7.48 1.43
C GLU A 78 -5.67 -8.37 0.43
N ASN A 79 -4.94 -8.92 -0.51
CA ASN A 79 -5.47 -9.85 -1.52
C ASN A 79 -6.77 -9.33 -2.18
N GLY A 80 -6.76 -8.05 -2.59
CA GLY A 80 -7.87 -7.39 -3.28
C GLY A 80 -9.02 -6.94 -2.38
N LYS A 81 -8.90 -7.02 -1.06
CA LYS A 81 -9.92 -6.57 -0.10
C LYS A 81 -9.33 -5.58 0.89
N VAL A 82 -10.15 -4.67 1.38
CA VAL A 82 -9.75 -3.79 2.48
C VAL A 82 -9.50 -4.62 3.74
N ALA A 83 -8.30 -4.50 4.30
CA ALA A 83 -7.94 -5.15 5.56
C ALA A 83 -8.73 -4.55 6.73
N ASN A 84 -9.15 -5.38 7.68
CA ASN A 84 -9.95 -4.98 8.84
C ASN A 84 -11.28 -4.28 8.49
N TYR A 85 -11.85 -4.57 7.33
CA TYR A 85 -13.11 -3.98 6.89
C TYR A 85 -14.25 -4.26 7.88
N ASP A 86 -15.03 -3.21 8.18
CA ASP A 86 -16.23 -3.30 9.01
C ASP A 86 -17.47 -2.98 8.16
N PRO A 87 -18.37 -3.94 7.91
CA PRO A 87 -19.59 -3.70 7.14
C PRO A 87 -20.55 -2.67 7.77
N SER A 88 -20.42 -2.40 9.07
CA SER A 88 -21.25 -1.40 9.75
C SER A 88 -20.81 0.05 9.48
N ASP A 89 -19.60 0.24 8.93
CA ASP A 89 -19.02 1.55 8.62
C ASP A 89 -18.41 1.53 7.20
N PRO A 90 -19.25 1.52 6.16
CA PRO A 90 -18.81 1.38 4.78
C PRO A 90 -17.93 2.54 4.32
N ILE A 91 -16.98 2.20 3.44
CA ILE A 91 -15.98 3.14 2.91
C ILE A 91 -16.52 3.75 1.62
N GLU A 92 -16.54 5.08 1.57
CA GLU A 92 -16.80 5.85 0.37
C GLU A 92 -15.58 6.70 0.03
N VAL A 93 -15.20 6.75 -1.25
CA VAL A 93 -14.04 7.52 -1.75
C VAL A 93 -14.44 8.34 -2.97
N SER A 94 -13.98 9.59 -3.04
CA SER A 94 -14.20 10.48 -4.17
C SER A 94 -12.98 11.40 -4.37
N TYR A 95 -12.59 11.61 -5.62
CA TYR A 95 -11.56 12.60 -5.97
C TYR A 95 -12.16 13.85 -6.62
N THR A 96 -13.49 13.95 -6.65
CA THR A 96 -14.19 15.06 -7.33
C THR A 96 -15.01 15.93 -6.39
N LYS A 97 -15.57 15.36 -5.32
CA LYS A 97 -16.44 16.09 -4.38
C LYS A 97 -16.40 15.50 -2.98
N ASN A 98 -16.58 16.38 -1.99
CA ASN A 98 -16.71 15.95 -0.60
C ASN A 98 -18.06 15.28 -0.33
N PHE A 99 -18.11 14.48 0.72
CA PHE A 99 -19.34 13.89 1.26
C PHE A 99 -20.05 14.91 2.18
N PRO A 100 -21.38 14.95 2.18
CA PRO A 100 -22.12 15.89 3.02
C PRO A 100 -21.78 15.73 4.50
N GLY A 101 -21.40 16.83 5.14
CA GLY A 101 -21.08 16.88 6.58
C GLY A 101 -19.66 16.44 6.94
N GLU A 102 -18.86 15.94 6.01
CA GLU A 102 -17.47 15.53 6.28
C GLU A 102 -16.54 16.76 6.31
N PRO A 103 -15.69 16.89 7.35
CA PRO A 103 -14.76 18.01 7.47
C PRO A 103 -13.62 17.91 6.44
N THR A 104 -13.08 19.07 6.07
CA THR A 104 -11.90 19.15 5.21
C THR A 104 -10.79 19.93 5.89
N GLY A 105 -9.53 19.65 5.53
CA GLY A 105 -8.42 20.42 6.04
C GLY A 105 -8.46 21.90 5.65
N LYS A 106 -9.12 22.21 4.53
CA LYS A 106 -9.34 23.59 4.08
C LYS A 106 -10.30 24.35 4.97
N ASP A 107 -11.44 23.73 5.31
CA ASP A 107 -12.54 24.40 6.00
C ASP A 107 -12.45 24.23 7.54
N ASN A 108 -11.71 23.22 8.00
CA ASN A 108 -11.59 22.85 9.41
C ASN A 108 -10.12 22.65 9.82
N PRO A 109 -9.25 23.65 9.64
CA PRO A 109 -7.82 23.54 9.96
C PRO A 109 -7.54 23.29 11.45
N GLU A 110 -8.47 23.59 12.34
CA GLU A 110 -8.41 23.33 13.78
C GLU A 110 -8.45 21.84 14.13
N LEU A 111 -8.89 20.99 13.21
CA LEU A 111 -8.89 19.52 13.38
C LEU A 111 -7.56 18.88 12.99
N LEU A 112 -6.63 19.65 12.46
CA LEU A 112 -5.32 19.17 12.05
C LEU A 112 -4.33 19.27 13.20
N TYR A 113 -4.01 18.15 13.81
CA TYR A 113 -3.08 18.07 14.94
C TYR A 113 -1.73 17.44 14.63
N ASN A 114 -1.59 16.79 13.48
CA ASN A 114 -0.34 16.14 13.07
C ASN A 114 0.38 16.89 11.95
N LEU A 115 -0.35 17.46 10.97
CA LEU A 115 0.25 18.15 9.85
C LEU A 115 -0.66 19.29 9.36
N HIS A 116 -0.09 20.48 9.17
CA HIS A 116 -0.81 21.61 8.57
C HIS A 116 -1.16 21.33 7.09
N PRO A 117 -2.28 21.88 6.58
CA PRO A 117 -2.66 21.72 5.18
C PRO A 117 -1.65 22.41 4.26
N SER A 118 -1.48 21.84 3.08
CA SER A 118 -0.68 22.43 2.02
C SER A 118 -1.45 22.39 0.70
N ASN A 119 -0.94 23.06 -0.33
CA ASN A 119 -1.61 23.12 -1.62
C ASN A 119 -1.87 21.69 -2.18
N GLY A 120 -3.15 21.37 -2.39
CA GLY A 120 -3.61 20.07 -2.85
C GLY A 120 -3.73 18.99 -1.76
N HIS A 121 -3.28 19.26 -0.52
CA HIS A 121 -3.44 18.40 0.65
C HIS A 121 -4.36 19.11 1.65
N ASP A 122 -5.60 19.36 1.26
CA ASP A 122 -6.54 20.17 1.99
C ASP A 122 -7.98 19.59 2.01
N MET A 123 -8.09 18.30 1.62
CA MET A 123 -9.38 17.60 1.52
C MET A 123 -9.68 16.81 2.81
N SER A 124 -10.11 15.56 2.74
CA SER A 124 -10.50 14.79 3.94
C SER A 124 -9.42 14.74 5.01
N ILE A 125 -9.84 14.74 6.27
CA ILE A 125 -8.96 14.66 7.43
C ILE A 125 -8.96 13.23 7.96
N VAL A 126 -7.78 12.61 7.99
CA VAL A 126 -7.58 11.30 8.61
C VAL A 126 -6.37 11.37 9.52
N ASN A 127 -6.54 10.98 10.80
CA ASN A 127 -5.51 11.07 11.85
C ASN A 127 -4.93 12.48 12.04
N GLY A 128 -5.75 13.52 11.92
CA GLY A 128 -5.30 14.90 12.04
C GLY A 128 -4.38 15.35 10.91
N ILE A 129 -4.42 14.67 9.76
CA ILE A 129 -3.69 15.00 8.54
C ILE A 129 -4.69 15.19 7.40
N SER A 130 -4.56 16.29 6.68
CA SER A 130 -5.33 16.57 5.49
C SER A 130 -4.81 15.76 4.29
N ARG A 131 -5.71 15.12 3.55
CA ARG A 131 -5.38 14.20 2.45
C ARG A 131 -5.66 14.83 1.08
N ILE A 132 -5.20 14.16 0.04
CA ILE A 132 -5.66 14.36 -1.33
C ILE A 132 -6.82 13.40 -1.57
N GLY A 133 -7.97 13.96 -1.95
CA GLY A 133 -9.21 13.21 -2.13
C GLY A 133 -10.10 13.21 -0.88
N PHE A 134 -11.32 12.75 -1.07
CA PHE A 134 -12.37 12.71 -0.06
C PHE A 134 -12.69 11.25 0.28
N MET A 135 -12.82 10.95 1.56
CA MET A 135 -13.29 9.66 2.04
C MET A 135 -14.19 9.81 3.25
N LYS A 136 -15.06 8.84 3.43
CA LYS A 136 -15.96 8.70 4.57
C LYS A 136 -16.00 7.25 5.01
N GLY A 137 -16.21 6.99 6.28
CA GLY A 137 -16.29 5.65 6.85
C GLY A 137 -14.95 4.94 6.98
N GLY A 138 -15.02 3.66 7.26
CA GLY A 138 -13.87 2.76 7.37
C GLY A 138 -13.07 2.89 8.66
N GLY A 139 -13.66 3.42 9.75
CA GLY A 139 -12.95 3.75 10.99
C GLY A 139 -12.01 2.66 11.52
N LYS A 140 -12.43 1.38 11.51
CA LYS A 140 -11.59 0.26 11.94
C LYS A 140 -10.50 -0.12 10.94
N ALA A 141 -10.72 0.16 9.66
CA ALA A 141 -9.80 -0.16 8.58
C ALA A 141 -8.75 0.94 8.37
N LEU A 142 -9.00 2.17 8.85
CA LEU A 142 -8.05 3.26 8.70
C LEU A 142 -6.71 2.92 9.36
N TRP A 143 -5.63 3.09 8.61
CA TRP A 143 -4.30 3.02 9.22
C TRP A 143 -4.06 4.20 10.17
N LYS A 144 -3.10 4.05 11.06
CA LYS A 144 -2.50 5.14 11.81
C LYS A 144 -1.17 5.48 11.16
N ASP A 145 -0.95 6.75 10.84
CA ASP A 145 0.22 7.18 10.07
C ASP A 145 1.54 6.81 10.75
N GLU A 146 1.61 6.97 12.07
CA GLU A 146 2.76 6.59 12.88
C GLU A 146 3.06 5.08 12.86
N ASN A 147 2.06 4.25 12.54
CA ASN A 147 2.17 2.79 12.57
C ASN A 147 2.27 2.17 11.17
N ILE A 148 2.33 2.96 10.09
CA ILE A 148 2.37 2.42 8.71
C ILE A 148 3.57 1.47 8.53
N ALA A 149 4.76 1.87 8.98
CA ALA A 149 5.95 1.02 8.89
C ALA A 149 5.77 -0.28 9.69
N ASP A 150 5.30 -0.20 10.92
CA ASP A 150 5.07 -1.36 11.79
C ASP A 150 3.97 -2.28 11.26
N SER A 151 2.97 -1.72 10.56
CA SER A 151 1.90 -2.50 9.92
C SER A 151 2.37 -3.27 8.69
N ILE A 152 3.40 -2.78 8.00
CA ILE A 152 3.96 -3.40 6.79
C ILE A 152 5.07 -4.40 7.15
N THR A 153 5.89 -4.09 8.15
CA THR A 153 7.07 -4.88 8.55
C THR A 153 6.78 -6.35 8.87
N PRO A 154 5.67 -6.73 9.57
CA PRO A 154 5.37 -8.13 9.86
C PRO A 154 5.13 -9.00 8.61
N PHE A 155 4.73 -8.39 7.50
CA PHE A 155 4.53 -9.08 6.23
C PHE A 155 5.83 -9.24 5.42
N MET A 156 6.92 -8.68 5.89
CA MET A 156 8.25 -8.95 5.39
C MET A 156 8.69 -10.40 5.73
N PRO A 157 9.88 -10.83 5.57
CA PRO A 157 10.32 -12.25 5.47
C PRO A 157 9.70 -13.28 6.41
N SER A 158 9.08 -12.90 7.53
CA SER A 158 8.51 -13.88 8.47
C SER A 158 7.26 -14.61 7.95
N THR A 159 6.40 -13.94 7.18
CA THR A 159 5.21 -14.56 6.57
C THR A 159 5.62 -15.43 5.38
N LEU A 160 6.63 -15.01 4.66
CA LEU A 160 7.25 -15.78 3.59
C LEU A 160 7.99 -17.01 4.15
N SER A 161 8.62 -16.91 5.32
CA SER A 161 9.43 -17.98 5.95
C SER A 161 8.63 -19.26 6.28
N ASN A 162 7.37 -19.16 6.65
CA ASN A 162 6.59 -20.35 7.04
C ASN A 162 6.02 -21.15 5.85
N SER A 163 5.83 -20.51 4.71
CA SER A 163 5.40 -21.17 3.47
C SER A 163 6.57 -21.59 2.56
N ILE A 164 7.79 -21.10 2.83
CA ILE A 164 8.94 -21.14 1.90
C ILE A 164 10.05 -22.11 2.34
N LYS A 165 9.78 -23.06 3.19
CA LYS A 165 10.82 -24.06 3.51
C LYS A 165 11.29 -24.89 2.30
N THR A 166 10.68 -24.74 1.14
CA THR A 166 10.98 -25.54 -0.06
C THR A 166 10.90 -24.82 -1.41
N SER A 167 10.56 -23.52 -1.49
CA SER A 167 10.46 -22.81 -2.77
C SER A 167 11.08 -21.42 -2.73
N LEU A 168 11.59 -21.01 -3.87
CA LEU A 168 12.15 -19.67 -4.13
C LEU A 168 11.04 -18.61 -4.04
N SER A 169 11.35 -17.41 -3.57
CA SER A 169 10.35 -16.35 -3.38
C SER A 169 10.80 -15.01 -3.89
N LEU A 170 9.93 -14.32 -4.59
CA LEU A 170 10.08 -12.94 -4.95
C LEU A 170 9.13 -12.10 -4.12
N CYS A 171 9.66 -11.15 -3.37
CA CYS A 171 8.90 -10.12 -2.69
C CYS A 171 9.27 -8.75 -3.26
N ILE A 172 8.29 -8.01 -3.75
CA ILE A 172 8.47 -6.61 -4.11
C ILE A 172 8.06 -5.78 -2.90
N LEU A 173 9.06 -5.21 -2.23
CA LEU A 173 8.87 -4.30 -1.12
C LEU A 173 9.00 -2.88 -1.64
N GLN A 174 7.96 -2.09 -1.46
CA GLN A 174 8.01 -0.67 -1.75
C GLN A 174 7.70 0.13 -0.48
N PRO A 175 8.69 0.35 0.42
CA PRO A 175 8.56 1.36 1.46
C PRO A 175 8.43 2.74 0.80
N MET A 176 7.96 3.74 1.53
CA MET A 176 7.58 5.06 0.99
C MET A 176 8.65 5.75 0.13
N MET A 177 9.89 5.27 0.09
CA MET A 177 10.99 5.86 -0.69
C MET A 177 11.84 4.89 -1.52
N TYR A 178 11.77 3.56 -1.34
CA TYR A 178 12.65 2.62 -2.05
C TYR A 178 11.91 1.37 -2.46
N THR A 179 12.19 0.88 -3.68
CA THR A 179 11.74 -0.42 -4.17
C THR A 179 12.85 -1.44 -3.94
N PHE A 180 12.60 -2.48 -3.15
CA PHE A 180 13.52 -3.60 -2.99
C PHE A 180 12.94 -4.84 -3.67
N LEU A 181 13.72 -5.46 -4.52
CA LEU A 181 13.49 -6.82 -5.00
C LEU A 181 14.22 -7.76 -4.05
N VAL A 182 13.49 -8.64 -3.40
CA VAL A 182 14.10 -9.67 -2.54
C VAL A 182 14.01 -11.00 -3.26
N PHE A 183 15.15 -11.53 -3.62
CA PHE A 183 15.30 -12.89 -4.16
C PHE A 183 15.33 -13.91 -3.01
N PRO A 184 15.21 -15.23 -3.33
CA PRO A 184 15.21 -16.26 -2.31
C PRO A 184 16.43 -16.13 -1.39
N MET A 185 16.16 -16.10 -0.10
CA MET A 185 17.21 -15.95 0.90
C MET A 185 18.03 -17.24 1.00
N THR A 186 19.14 -17.26 0.29
CA THR A 186 20.31 -18.01 0.74
C THR A 186 21.08 -17.12 1.72
N ALA A 187 21.85 -17.69 2.64
CA ALA A 187 22.67 -16.95 3.60
C ALA A 187 23.56 -15.85 2.95
N SER A 188 23.82 -15.98 1.65
CA SER A 188 24.57 -14.99 0.85
C SER A 188 23.75 -13.73 0.55
N VAL A 189 22.43 -13.83 0.40
CA VAL A 189 21.54 -12.69 0.10
C VAL A 189 21.27 -11.87 1.37
N GLU A 190 21.12 -12.54 2.52
CA GLU A 190 21.03 -11.84 3.81
C GLU A 190 22.26 -10.94 4.04
N ARG A 191 23.46 -11.46 3.76
CA ARG A 191 24.70 -10.69 3.90
C ARG A 191 24.72 -9.46 2.98
N ILE A 192 24.31 -9.60 1.72
CA ILE A 192 24.25 -8.48 0.75
C ILE A 192 23.26 -7.40 1.21
N LEU A 193 22.10 -7.80 1.74
CA LEU A 193 21.09 -6.86 2.22
C LEU A 193 21.55 -6.14 3.50
N TRP A 194 22.24 -6.83 4.41
CA TRP A 194 22.86 -6.24 5.60
C TRP A 194 23.94 -5.25 5.23
N ASP A 195 24.86 -5.64 4.35
CA ASP A 195 25.96 -4.78 3.87
C ASP A 195 25.42 -3.52 3.17
N TYR A 196 24.33 -3.66 2.38
CA TYR A 196 23.67 -2.52 1.75
C TYR A 196 22.98 -1.60 2.77
N ALA A 197 22.28 -2.15 3.74
CA ALA A 197 21.61 -1.39 4.80
C ALA A 197 22.63 -0.63 5.69
N GLU A 198 23.77 -1.23 6.01
CA GLU A 198 24.85 -0.56 6.74
C GLU A 198 25.48 0.59 5.93
N THR A 199 25.67 0.42 4.62
CA THR A 199 26.24 1.47 3.76
C THR A 199 25.31 2.68 3.57
N GLN A 200 23.98 2.52 3.76
CA GLN A 200 22.98 3.58 3.67
C GLN A 200 22.66 4.21 5.04
N SER A 201 23.25 3.72 6.12
CA SER A 201 23.06 4.31 7.45
C SER A 201 23.73 5.69 7.51
N PRO A 202 23.07 6.75 8.01
CA PRO A 202 23.64 8.09 8.13
C PRO A 202 24.88 8.16 9.03
N ASN A 203 25.20 7.12 9.79
CA ASN A 203 26.32 7.05 10.70
C ASN A 203 27.58 6.37 10.11
N SER A 204 27.61 6.00 8.83
CA SER A 204 28.77 5.34 8.21
C SER A 204 29.88 6.32 7.75
N THR A 205 29.76 7.61 8.02
CA THR A 205 30.84 8.60 7.77
C THR A 205 31.60 8.87 9.06
N GLY A 206 32.47 7.97 9.45
CA GLY A 206 33.34 8.24 10.61
C GLY A 206 34.25 7.10 10.99
N ARG A 207 35.21 6.76 10.13
CA ARG A 207 36.61 6.41 10.50
C ARG A 207 37.49 6.32 9.27
#